data_9cf75e0fd542f19afa687692223b727a
#
_entry.id   9cf75e0fd542f19afa687692223b727a
#
_cell.length_a   1.000
_cell.length_b   1.000
_cell.length_c   1.000
_cell.angle_alpha   90.00
_cell.angle_beta   90.00
_cell.angle_gamma   90.00
#
_symmetry.space_group_name_H-M   'P 1'
#
loop_
_entity.id
_entity.type
_entity.pdbx_description
1 polymer ?
#
loop_
_entity_poly.entity_id
_entity_poly.type
_entity_poly.pdbx_seq_one_letter_code
_entity_poly.pdbx_strand_id
1 'polypeptide(L)'
;MARIYVVGTADTKGEELAYLAEVIRGAGGAAVLVDVGTRKPTIAVDIGARDVAYHHPQGADAALGTDDRGTAVAAMTEAFAAFTGQLDDVAAIIGLGGGGGTAIVTAGMRTLPYGIPKIMVSTLASGDTAPYIDISDIIMMPAVTDIAGLNRLSRTILHNAGQAIAAMAANPAPRAEGKPAIGLTMFGVTTPCVTAIAKQLRGDYDCMIFHATGTGGRTMEALADSGILGGVVDITTTEVCDFLFGGVLPATADRLGAIARTGIPYVGSVGALDMVNFWALQTVPEAFTGRNLYKHNPNVTLMRTTAKECREIGEWIGAKLNECNGPVRFLIPEKGVSALDIEGGAFFDPEADAALFAALEATVKQTGDRRIVRLPLHINDPKFAKATTAAFLEIATQ
;
A
#
# COMPACT_ATOMS: atom_id res chain seq x y z
N MET A 1 21.83 -18.52 -10.66
CA MET A 1 20.82 -19.26 -9.86
C MET A 1 20.12 -18.26 -8.97
N ALA A 2 18.83 -18.32 -8.86
CA ALA A 2 18.08 -17.43 -7.96
C ALA A 2 18.47 -17.73 -6.49
N ARG A 3 18.66 -16.66 -5.69
CA ARG A 3 19.26 -16.73 -4.35
C ARG A 3 18.25 -16.45 -3.26
N ILE A 4 18.47 -17.03 -2.09
CA ILE A 4 17.73 -16.68 -0.86
C ILE A 4 18.62 -15.79 0.00
N TYR A 5 18.26 -14.53 0.12
CA TYR A 5 19.01 -13.56 0.90
C TYR A 5 18.65 -13.68 2.39
N VAL A 6 19.65 -13.94 3.24
CA VAL A 6 19.52 -14.08 4.69
C VAL A 6 20.16 -12.84 5.32
N VAL A 7 19.33 -11.96 5.88
CA VAL A 7 19.71 -10.58 6.21
C VAL A 7 19.58 -10.31 7.70
N GLY A 8 20.55 -9.64 8.28
CA GLY A 8 20.47 -9.13 9.65
C GLY A 8 21.77 -8.46 10.09
N THR A 9 21.84 -8.04 11.35
CA THR A 9 22.99 -7.38 11.95
C THR A 9 23.99 -8.41 12.45
N ALA A 10 25.00 -8.77 11.63
CA ALA A 10 25.96 -9.81 11.95
C ALA A 10 26.93 -9.47 13.10
N ASP A 11 26.97 -8.22 13.51
CA ASP A 11 27.69 -7.75 14.69
C ASP A 11 27.03 -8.20 16.01
N THR A 12 25.71 -8.36 16.04
CA THR A 12 24.95 -8.71 17.24
C THR A 12 24.19 -10.03 17.14
N LYS A 13 23.95 -10.53 15.94
CA LYS A 13 23.08 -11.70 15.66
C LYS A 13 23.73 -12.69 14.68
N GLY A 14 25.07 -12.74 14.69
CA GLY A 14 25.84 -13.58 13.77
C GLY A 14 25.54 -15.08 13.91
N GLU A 15 25.43 -15.59 15.15
CA GLU A 15 25.18 -17.01 15.40
C GLU A 15 23.80 -17.43 14.85
N GLU A 16 22.78 -16.62 15.07
CA GLU A 16 21.41 -16.87 14.59
C GLU A 16 21.33 -16.80 13.05
N LEU A 17 22.02 -15.84 12.44
CA LEU A 17 22.12 -15.70 10.98
C LEU A 17 22.82 -16.91 10.35
N ALA A 18 23.93 -17.35 10.91
CA ALA A 18 24.66 -18.55 10.46
C ALA A 18 23.77 -19.79 10.53
N TYR A 19 23.09 -19.97 11.69
CA TYR A 19 22.15 -21.11 11.87
C TYR A 19 21.01 -21.08 10.86
N LEU A 20 20.40 -19.91 10.63
CA LEU A 20 19.31 -19.76 9.66
C LEU A 20 19.78 -20.10 8.23
N ALA A 21 20.97 -19.63 7.84
CA ALA A 21 21.55 -19.95 6.53
C ALA A 21 21.87 -21.44 6.39
N GLU A 22 22.35 -22.13 7.44
CA GLU A 22 22.57 -23.57 7.46
C GLU A 22 21.26 -24.35 7.25
N VAL A 23 20.19 -23.95 7.94
CA VAL A 23 18.86 -24.57 7.75
C VAL A 23 18.39 -24.45 6.30
N ILE A 24 18.53 -23.27 5.70
CA ILE A 24 18.13 -23.01 4.31
C ILE A 24 18.98 -23.85 3.34
N ARG A 25 20.32 -23.89 3.54
CA ARG A 25 21.22 -24.73 2.72
C ARG A 25 20.91 -26.21 2.87
N GLY A 26 20.63 -26.66 4.10
CA GLY A 26 20.19 -28.04 4.38
C GLY A 26 18.88 -28.43 3.70
N ALA A 27 18.00 -27.44 3.45
CA ALA A 27 16.77 -27.62 2.67
C ALA A 27 16.99 -27.48 1.14
N GLY A 28 18.24 -27.34 0.66
CA GLY A 28 18.58 -27.21 -0.75
C GLY A 28 18.53 -25.76 -1.29
N GLY A 29 18.30 -24.75 -0.44
CA GLY A 29 18.28 -23.36 -0.84
C GLY A 29 19.66 -22.73 -1.01
N ALA A 30 19.84 -21.87 -2.00
CA ALA A 30 21.07 -21.10 -2.24
C ALA A 30 21.11 -19.85 -1.32
N ALA A 31 21.45 -20.03 -0.04
CA ALA A 31 21.49 -18.95 0.95
C ALA A 31 22.72 -18.05 0.76
N VAL A 32 22.48 -16.73 0.74
CA VAL A 32 23.49 -15.65 0.73
C VAL A 32 23.31 -14.83 2.00
N LEU A 33 24.34 -14.81 2.84
CA LEU A 33 24.38 -14.04 4.08
C LEU A 33 24.71 -12.57 3.80
N VAL A 34 23.84 -11.66 4.22
CA VAL A 34 23.99 -10.20 4.09
C VAL A 34 24.03 -9.56 5.46
N ASP A 35 25.12 -8.85 5.73
CA ASP A 35 25.27 -8.05 6.93
C ASP A 35 24.75 -6.63 6.71
N VAL A 36 23.83 -6.21 7.56
CA VAL A 36 23.33 -4.82 7.65
C VAL A 36 23.65 -4.21 9.02
N GLY A 37 24.62 -4.77 9.75
CA GLY A 37 25.14 -4.23 10.99
C GLY A 37 25.94 -2.95 10.77
N THR A 38 26.13 -2.17 11.83
CA THR A 38 26.91 -0.93 11.78
C THR A 38 28.25 -1.06 12.46
N ARG A 39 28.58 -2.27 12.94
CA ARG A 39 29.85 -2.61 13.60
C ARG A 39 30.45 -3.87 12.95
N LYS A 40 31.65 -4.25 13.46
CA LYS A 40 32.34 -5.42 12.92
C LYS A 40 31.52 -6.70 13.11
N PRO A 41 31.31 -7.49 12.05
CA PRO A 41 30.56 -8.73 12.13
C PRO A 41 31.30 -9.78 13.00
N THR A 42 30.54 -10.66 13.65
CA THR A 42 31.05 -11.76 14.50
C THR A 42 31.22 -13.06 13.71
N ILE A 43 30.72 -13.13 12.50
CA ILE A 43 30.80 -14.28 11.58
C ILE A 43 31.28 -13.83 10.19
N ALA A 44 31.69 -14.77 9.35
CA ALA A 44 31.87 -14.53 7.92
C ALA A 44 30.53 -14.35 7.23
N VAL A 45 30.44 -13.39 6.33
CA VAL A 45 29.24 -13.07 5.53
C VAL A 45 29.61 -13.04 4.05
N ASP A 46 28.63 -13.27 3.18
CA ASP A 46 28.84 -13.25 1.73
C ASP A 46 28.82 -11.79 1.20
N ILE A 47 28.01 -10.93 1.78
CA ILE A 47 27.91 -9.50 1.47
C ILE A 47 28.06 -8.71 2.77
N GLY A 48 29.10 -7.89 2.85
CA GLY A 48 29.43 -7.13 4.06
C GLY A 48 28.61 -5.85 4.20
N ALA A 49 28.51 -5.36 5.44
CA ALA A 49 27.82 -4.11 5.73
C ALA A 49 28.36 -2.91 4.93
N ARG A 50 29.67 -2.90 4.60
CA ARG A 50 30.27 -1.84 3.80
C ARG A 50 29.79 -1.89 2.35
N ASP A 51 29.60 -3.10 1.79
CA ASP A 51 29.11 -3.28 0.41
C ASP A 51 27.66 -2.78 0.31
N VAL A 52 26.83 -3.06 1.31
CA VAL A 52 25.48 -2.52 1.41
C VAL A 52 25.50 -1.00 1.58
N ALA A 53 26.31 -0.49 2.51
CA ALA A 53 26.39 0.94 2.83
C ALA A 53 26.85 1.82 1.65
N TYR A 54 27.60 1.26 0.69
CA TYR A 54 27.97 1.97 -0.53
C TYR A 54 26.76 2.42 -1.40
N HIS A 55 25.62 1.79 -1.23
CA HIS A 55 24.39 2.17 -1.92
C HIS A 55 23.68 3.38 -1.30
N HIS A 56 24.14 3.89 -0.16
CA HIS A 56 23.64 5.14 0.41
C HIS A 56 24.01 6.33 -0.47
N PRO A 57 23.10 7.30 -0.76
CA PRO A 57 23.37 8.45 -1.63
C PRO A 57 24.58 9.30 -1.21
N GLN A 58 24.88 9.31 0.10
CA GLN A 58 26.04 10.04 0.68
C GLN A 58 27.26 9.14 0.89
N GLY A 59 27.24 7.89 0.41
CA GLY A 59 28.32 6.91 0.56
C GLY A 59 28.30 6.15 1.88
N ALA A 60 29.20 5.17 2.01
CA ALA A 60 29.22 4.20 3.11
C ALA A 60 29.40 4.83 4.50
N ASP A 61 30.10 5.95 4.58
CA ASP A 61 30.42 6.60 5.85
C ASP A 61 29.19 7.25 6.52
N ALA A 62 28.12 7.48 5.78
CA ALA A 62 26.82 7.90 6.34
C ALA A 62 26.29 6.89 7.37
N ALA A 63 26.44 5.59 7.08
CA ALA A 63 25.98 4.51 7.95
C ALA A 63 27.08 3.99 8.91
N LEU A 64 28.34 4.00 8.47
CA LEU A 64 29.44 3.34 9.16
C LEU A 64 30.44 4.32 9.82
N GLY A 65 30.35 5.60 9.51
CA GLY A 65 31.24 6.65 10.01
C GLY A 65 30.73 7.42 11.24
N THR A 66 29.62 6.99 11.84
CA THR A 66 28.99 7.64 13.00
C THR A 66 28.86 6.70 14.19
N ASP A 67 29.06 7.24 15.38
CA ASP A 67 28.85 6.53 16.66
C ASP A 67 27.40 6.64 17.14
N ASP A 68 26.58 7.54 16.56
CA ASP A 68 25.18 7.66 16.88
C ASP A 68 24.38 6.51 16.24
N ARG A 69 23.87 5.63 17.08
CA ARG A 69 23.14 4.43 16.65
C ARG A 69 21.89 4.75 15.83
N GLY A 70 21.16 5.80 16.17
CA GLY A 70 19.93 6.19 15.47
C GLY A 70 20.25 6.61 14.04
N THR A 71 21.21 7.49 13.87
CA THR A 71 21.73 7.97 12.59
C THR A 71 22.26 6.81 11.73
N ALA A 72 23.09 5.92 12.32
CA ALA A 72 23.63 4.77 11.62
C ALA A 72 22.56 3.82 11.11
N VAL A 73 21.55 3.51 11.95
CA VAL A 73 20.41 2.65 11.56
C VAL A 73 19.59 3.30 10.47
N ALA A 74 19.31 4.60 10.55
CA ALA A 74 18.56 5.32 9.52
C ALA A 74 19.28 5.30 8.16
N ALA A 75 20.59 5.60 8.15
CA ALA A 75 21.39 5.56 6.94
C ALA A 75 21.53 4.14 6.36
N MET A 76 21.72 3.12 7.21
CA MET A 76 21.75 1.73 6.74
C MET A 76 20.40 1.28 6.19
N THR A 77 19.29 1.78 6.73
CA THR A 77 17.93 1.52 6.22
C THR A 77 17.78 2.04 4.79
N GLU A 78 18.25 3.25 4.52
CA GLU A 78 18.24 3.85 3.18
C GLU A 78 19.20 3.11 2.23
N ALA A 79 20.40 2.79 2.68
CA ALA A 79 21.39 2.04 1.91
C ALA A 79 20.86 0.65 1.53
N PHE A 80 20.25 -0.09 2.47
CA PHE A 80 19.75 -1.42 2.20
C PHE A 80 18.54 -1.42 1.26
N ALA A 81 17.66 -0.44 1.36
CA ALA A 81 16.58 -0.26 0.38
C ALA A 81 17.11 0.01 -1.04
N ALA A 82 18.14 0.85 -1.17
CA ALA A 82 18.79 1.10 -2.45
C ALA A 82 19.54 -0.13 -2.99
N PHE A 83 20.20 -0.90 -2.13
CA PHE A 83 20.86 -2.16 -2.47
C PHE A 83 19.87 -3.19 -3.02
N THR A 84 18.78 -3.46 -2.27
CA THR A 84 17.78 -4.49 -2.64
C THR A 84 17.02 -4.13 -3.91
N GLY A 85 16.78 -2.85 -4.15
CA GLY A 85 16.14 -2.38 -5.39
C GLY A 85 16.95 -2.61 -6.67
N GLN A 86 18.24 -2.98 -6.56
CA GLN A 86 19.10 -3.28 -7.70
C GLN A 86 19.33 -4.79 -7.91
N LEU A 87 18.79 -5.64 -7.03
CA LEU A 87 18.94 -7.09 -7.15
C LEU A 87 17.98 -7.65 -8.20
N ASP A 88 18.49 -8.50 -9.07
CA ASP A 88 17.73 -9.14 -10.15
C ASP A 88 17.64 -10.70 -10.01
N ASP A 89 18.30 -11.26 -9.00
CA ASP A 89 18.40 -12.72 -8.81
C ASP A 89 17.74 -13.21 -7.51
N VAL A 90 16.81 -12.44 -6.94
CA VAL A 90 16.15 -12.77 -5.67
C VAL A 90 15.07 -13.83 -5.86
N ALA A 91 15.32 -15.05 -5.34
CA ALA A 91 14.28 -16.08 -5.21
C ALA A 91 13.40 -15.85 -3.97
N ALA A 92 14.00 -15.39 -2.88
CA ALA A 92 13.34 -15.06 -1.63
C ALA A 92 14.26 -14.23 -0.72
N ILE A 93 13.69 -13.56 0.28
CA ILE A 93 14.44 -12.86 1.31
C ILE A 93 13.90 -13.19 2.70
N ILE A 94 14.81 -13.45 3.63
CA ILE A 94 14.47 -13.67 5.03
C ILE A 94 15.38 -12.81 5.91
N GLY A 95 14.78 -12.16 6.90
CA GLY A 95 15.52 -11.40 7.87
C GLY A 95 15.23 -11.78 9.31
N LEU A 96 16.14 -11.41 10.21
CA LEU A 96 15.93 -11.51 11.64
C LEU A 96 16.44 -10.26 12.37
N GLY A 97 15.71 -9.85 13.40
CA GLY A 97 16.12 -8.67 14.15
C GLY A 97 15.21 -8.26 15.30
N GLY A 98 15.74 -7.40 16.15
CA GLY A 98 14.99 -6.53 17.04
C GLY A 98 14.56 -5.24 16.31
N GLY A 99 14.22 -4.16 17.03
CA GLY A 99 13.69 -2.93 16.44
C GLY A 99 14.49 -2.35 15.27
N GLY A 100 15.78 -2.11 15.46
CA GLY A 100 16.64 -1.55 14.40
C GLY A 100 16.84 -2.51 13.22
N GLY A 101 17.11 -3.79 13.49
CA GLY A 101 17.25 -4.80 12.43
C GLY A 101 15.97 -4.98 11.63
N THR A 102 14.81 -4.99 12.30
CA THR A 102 13.51 -5.05 11.62
C THR A 102 13.32 -3.86 10.69
N ALA A 103 13.60 -2.63 11.16
CA ALA A 103 13.48 -1.42 10.36
C ALA A 103 14.34 -1.48 9.09
N ILE A 104 15.61 -1.84 9.22
CA ILE A 104 16.54 -1.94 8.08
C ILE A 104 16.06 -2.99 7.08
N VAL A 105 15.82 -4.21 7.57
CA VAL A 105 15.51 -5.35 6.69
C VAL A 105 14.19 -5.18 5.96
N THR A 106 13.15 -4.72 6.66
CA THR A 106 11.84 -4.54 6.02
C THR A 106 11.83 -3.40 5.01
N ALA A 107 12.66 -2.37 5.18
CA ALA A 107 12.83 -1.31 4.19
C ALA A 107 13.33 -1.87 2.85
N GLY A 108 14.33 -2.76 2.88
CA GLY A 108 14.76 -3.45 1.66
C GLY A 108 13.72 -4.43 1.11
N MET A 109 13.04 -5.18 2.00
CA MET A 109 11.98 -6.08 1.56
C MET A 109 10.85 -5.36 0.79
N ARG A 110 10.53 -4.12 1.18
CA ARG A 110 9.50 -3.31 0.51
C ARG A 110 9.87 -2.86 -0.91
N THR A 111 11.15 -2.87 -1.28
CA THR A 111 11.57 -2.53 -2.66
C THR A 111 11.45 -3.70 -3.63
N LEU A 112 11.30 -4.92 -3.11
CA LEU A 112 11.17 -6.10 -3.93
C LEU A 112 9.73 -6.27 -4.46
N PRO A 113 9.57 -6.80 -5.68
CA PRO A 113 8.26 -7.06 -6.28
C PRO A 113 7.33 -7.88 -5.39
N TYR A 114 6.03 -7.65 -5.51
CA TYR A 114 5.00 -8.50 -4.92
C TYR A 114 5.14 -9.95 -5.41
N GLY A 115 4.89 -10.91 -4.52
CA GLY A 115 4.98 -12.34 -4.82
C GLY A 115 6.38 -12.95 -4.62
N ILE A 116 7.45 -12.16 -4.51
CA ILE A 116 8.74 -12.69 -4.01
C ILE A 116 8.56 -13.00 -2.52
N PRO A 117 8.82 -14.24 -2.07
CA PRO A 117 8.67 -14.61 -0.67
C PRO A 117 9.54 -13.75 0.27
N LYS A 118 8.92 -13.15 1.28
CA LYS A 118 9.54 -12.25 2.27
C LYS A 118 9.14 -12.69 3.67
N ILE A 119 10.09 -13.10 4.50
CA ILE A 119 9.85 -13.45 5.91
C ILE A 119 10.73 -12.58 6.80
N MET A 120 10.14 -11.93 7.80
CA MET A 120 10.86 -11.21 8.83
C MET A 120 10.61 -11.83 10.22
N VAL A 121 11.62 -12.47 10.78
CA VAL A 121 11.58 -12.97 12.17
C VAL A 121 11.94 -11.83 13.10
N SER A 122 10.99 -11.36 13.89
CA SER A 122 11.15 -10.13 14.66
C SER A 122 10.64 -10.25 16.09
N THR A 123 11.35 -9.59 17.01
CA THR A 123 10.87 -9.40 18.38
C THR A 123 9.68 -8.43 18.44
N LEU A 124 9.42 -7.67 17.38
CA LEU A 124 8.32 -6.71 17.28
C LEU A 124 7.08 -7.25 16.57
N ALA A 125 7.15 -8.47 16.04
CA ALA A 125 6.08 -9.04 15.20
C ALA A 125 4.75 -9.30 15.94
N SER A 126 4.72 -9.21 17.27
CA SER A 126 3.49 -9.28 18.09
C SER A 126 2.86 -7.92 18.41
N GLY A 127 3.51 -6.82 17.99
CA GLY A 127 3.04 -5.46 18.20
C GLY A 127 2.49 -4.82 16.93
N ASP A 128 2.57 -3.48 16.85
CA ASP A 128 2.23 -2.74 15.64
C ASP A 128 3.28 -2.97 14.55
N THR A 129 2.90 -3.69 13.51
CA THR A 129 3.76 -4.03 12.38
C THR A 129 3.58 -3.10 11.19
N ALA A 130 2.54 -2.26 11.16
CA ALA A 130 2.22 -1.39 10.05
C ALA A 130 3.41 -0.51 9.58
N PRO A 131 4.22 0.11 10.47
CA PRO A 131 5.37 0.91 10.05
C PRO A 131 6.47 0.11 9.32
N TYR A 132 6.51 -1.20 9.52
CA TYR A 132 7.53 -2.09 8.95
C TYR A 132 7.08 -2.71 7.64
N ILE A 133 5.88 -3.25 7.61
CA ILE A 133 5.35 -3.94 6.41
C ILE A 133 4.77 -2.95 5.40
N ASP A 134 4.23 -1.83 5.87
CA ASP A 134 3.54 -0.83 5.06
C ASP A 134 2.46 -1.49 4.17
N ILE A 135 2.62 -1.42 2.84
CA ILE A 135 1.73 -2.07 1.86
C ILE A 135 2.34 -3.34 1.25
N SER A 136 3.49 -3.81 1.75
CA SER A 136 4.19 -4.98 1.20
C SER A 136 3.65 -6.30 1.75
N ASP A 137 3.85 -7.38 1.00
CA ASP A 137 3.48 -8.76 1.30
C ASP A 137 4.48 -9.49 2.22
N ILE A 138 5.03 -8.79 3.24
CA ILE A 138 5.98 -9.33 4.20
C ILE A 138 5.27 -10.19 5.24
N ILE A 139 5.73 -11.43 5.42
CA ILE A 139 5.30 -12.31 6.50
C ILE A 139 6.10 -11.95 7.76
N MET A 140 5.42 -11.41 8.77
CA MET A 140 6.01 -11.15 10.08
C MET A 140 5.87 -12.38 10.98
N MET A 141 7.02 -12.94 11.40
CA MET A 141 7.05 -14.10 12.29
C MET A 141 7.59 -13.69 13.67
N PRO A 142 6.80 -13.88 14.75
CA PRO A 142 7.27 -13.58 16.11
C PRO A 142 8.49 -14.42 16.50
N ALA A 143 9.55 -13.77 16.97
CA ALA A 143 10.71 -14.45 17.53
C ALA A 143 10.41 -15.14 18.87
N VAL A 144 9.34 -14.73 19.55
CA VAL A 144 8.82 -15.19 20.84
C VAL A 144 9.79 -14.91 22.01
N THR A 145 11.06 -15.25 21.86
CA THR A 145 12.12 -14.82 22.77
C THR A 145 12.94 -13.68 22.13
N ASP A 146 13.72 -12.96 22.93
CA ASP A 146 14.71 -12.08 22.35
C ASP A 146 15.72 -12.88 21.51
N ILE A 147 16.24 -12.24 20.47
CA ILE A 147 17.26 -12.79 19.58
C ILE A 147 18.63 -12.41 20.17
N ALA A 148 19.09 -13.19 21.14
CA ALA A 148 20.31 -12.96 21.89
C ALA A 148 20.99 -14.30 22.23
N GLY A 149 21.52 -14.97 21.21
CA GLY A 149 22.05 -16.31 21.27
C GLY A 149 21.00 -17.38 20.96
N LEU A 150 21.48 -18.54 20.52
CA LEU A 150 20.63 -19.68 20.17
C LEU A 150 20.20 -20.46 21.42
N ASN A 151 18.90 -20.52 21.68
CA ASN A 151 18.27 -21.35 22.69
C ASN A 151 17.35 -22.39 22.05
N ARG A 152 16.75 -23.26 22.85
CA ARG A 152 15.85 -24.32 22.34
C ARG A 152 14.70 -23.77 21.51
N LEU A 153 14.09 -22.68 21.96
CA LEU A 153 12.92 -22.10 21.29
C LEU A 153 13.32 -21.31 20.05
N SER A 154 14.34 -20.45 20.13
CA SER A 154 14.84 -19.71 18.98
C SER A 154 15.32 -20.63 17.85
N ARG A 155 15.99 -21.75 18.18
CA ARG A 155 16.34 -22.78 17.18
C ARG A 155 15.13 -23.33 16.47
N THR A 156 14.05 -23.66 17.20
CA THR A 156 12.82 -24.18 16.60
C THR A 156 12.17 -23.15 15.66
N ILE A 157 12.07 -21.89 16.11
CA ILE A 157 11.43 -20.81 15.31
C ILE A 157 12.26 -20.51 14.07
N LEU A 158 13.58 -20.36 14.20
CA LEU A 158 14.47 -20.09 13.07
C LEU A 158 14.52 -21.28 12.10
N HIS A 159 14.46 -22.52 12.62
CA HIS A 159 14.35 -23.71 11.78
C HIS A 159 13.06 -23.67 10.94
N ASN A 160 11.92 -23.42 11.57
CA ASN A 160 10.63 -23.34 10.87
C ASN A 160 10.63 -22.21 9.83
N ALA A 161 11.17 -21.05 10.15
CA ALA A 161 11.29 -19.91 9.23
C ALA A 161 12.20 -20.26 8.03
N GLY A 162 13.35 -20.89 8.29
CA GLY A 162 14.28 -21.33 7.24
C GLY A 162 13.68 -22.38 6.31
N GLN A 163 12.97 -23.39 6.86
CA GLN A 163 12.25 -24.36 6.05
C GLN A 163 11.14 -23.73 5.21
N ALA A 164 10.37 -22.82 5.81
CA ALA A 164 9.29 -22.14 5.11
C ALA A 164 9.80 -21.32 3.92
N ILE A 165 10.82 -20.48 4.11
CA ILE A 165 11.35 -19.64 3.02
C ILE A 165 12.02 -20.48 1.93
N ALA A 166 12.73 -21.57 2.29
CA ALA A 166 13.33 -22.47 1.33
C ALA A 166 12.27 -23.18 0.48
N ALA A 167 11.19 -23.64 1.11
CA ALA A 167 10.07 -24.29 0.41
C ALA A 167 9.34 -23.32 -0.53
N MET A 168 9.10 -22.07 -0.10
CA MET A 168 8.49 -21.03 -0.92
C MET A 168 9.37 -20.69 -2.14
N ALA A 169 10.67 -20.54 -1.94
CA ALA A 169 11.62 -20.28 -3.03
C ALA A 169 11.73 -21.43 -4.03
N ALA A 170 11.65 -22.67 -3.56
CA ALA A 170 11.72 -23.87 -4.41
C ALA A 170 10.44 -24.12 -5.21
N ASN A 171 9.30 -23.60 -4.74
CA ASN A 171 7.99 -23.78 -5.35
C ASN A 171 7.33 -22.43 -5.66
N PRO A 172 7.88 -21.65 -6.61
CA PRO A 172 7.29 -20.36 -6.97
C PRO A 172 5.88 -20.55 -7.50
N ALA A 173 4.98 -19.63 -7.18
CA ALA A 173 3.64 -19.65 -7.74
C ALA A 173 3.71 -19.67 -9.27
N PRO A 174 2.87 -20.46 -9.96
CA PRO A 174 2.80 -20.44 -11.41
C PRO A 174 2.52 -19.00 -11.87
N ARG A 175 3.24 -18.52 -12.87
CA ARG A 175 2.88 -17.25 -13.50
C ARG A 175 1.47 -17.41 -14.06
N ALA A 176 0.53 -16.65 -13.54
CA ALA A 176 -0.81 -16.59 -14.11
C ALA A 176 -0.69 -16.01 -15.52
N GLU A 177 -0.82 -16.84 -16.55
CA GLU A 177 -1.19 -16.36 -17.87
C GLU A 177 -2.64 -15.90 -17.75
N GLY A 178 -2.86 -14.59 -17.72
CA GLY A 178 -4.13 -14.03 -17.33
C GLY A 178 -4.58 -12.89 -18.22
N LYS A 179 -5.81 -12.51 -17.99
CA LYS A 179 -6.43 -11.31 -18.52
C LYS A 179 -5.63 -10.09 -18.03
N PRO A 180 -5.66 -8.96 -18.77
CA PRO A 180 -5.10 -7.72 -18.26
C PRO A 180 -5.66 -7.38 -16.88
N ALA A 181 -4.79 -7.07 -15.93
CA ALA A 181 -5.20 -6.73 -14.57
C ALA A 181 -5.63 -5.26 -14.49
N ILE A 182 -6.72 -5.02 -13.75
CA ILE A 182 -7.21 -3.67 -13.46
C ILE A 182 -7.50 -3.51 -11.97
N GLY A 183 -7.24 -2.31 -11.45
CA GLY A 183 -7.54 -1.96 -10.06
C GLY A 183 -8.94 -1.35 -9.90
N LEU A 184 -9.66 -1.73 -8.85
CA LEU A 184 -10.92 -1.11 -8.46
C LEU A 184 -10.85 -0.72 -6.98
N THR A 185 -11.29 0.49 -6.61
CA THR A 185 -11.41 0.88 -5.19
C THR A 185 -12.82 0.69 -4.68
N MET A 186 -12.94 0.20 -3.45
CA MET A 186 -14.22 -0.09 -2.80
C MET A 186 -14.20 0.35 -1.33
N PHE A 187 -15.33 0.82 -0.85
CA PHE A 187 -15.62 0.98 0.57
C PHE A 187 -17.01 0.42 0.88
N GLY A 188 -17.32 0.12 2.14
CA GLY A 188 -18.59 -0.54 2.49
C GLY A 188 -19.84 0.10 1.88
N VAL A 189 -19.84 1.43 1.82
CA VAL A 189 -20.98 2.23 1.31
C VAL A 189 -21.08 2.36 -0.22
N THR A 190 -20.11 1.83 -0.96
CA THR A 190 -20.07 1.80 -2.44
C THR A 190 -20.00 0.38 -2.99
N THR A 191 -20.02 -0.63 -2.12
CA THR A 191 -19.89 -2.06 -2.48
C THR A 191 -20.84 -2.51 -3.60
N PRO A 192 -22.14 -2.13 -3.63
CA PRO A 192 -23.03 -2.54 -4.71
C PRO A 192 -22.54 -2.09 -6.09
N CYS A 193 -22.10 -0.84 -6.21
CA CYS A 193 -21.56 -0.28 -7.44
C CYS A 193 -20.34 -1.07 -7.93
N VAL A 194 -19.30 -1.19 -7.08
CA VAL A 194 -18.02 -1.81 -7.45
C VAL A 194 -18.19 -3.29 -7.78
N THR A 195 -19.03 -4.01 -7.02
CA THR A 195 -19.35 -5.42 -7.31
C THR A 195 -20.03 -5.57 -8.67
N ALA A 196 -20.95 -4.66 -9.02
CA ALA A 196 -21.62 -4.68 -10.31
C ALA A 196 -20.66 -4.39 -11.48
N ILE A 197 -19.72 -3.43 -11.30
CA ILE A 197 -18.67 -3.12 -12.29
C ILE A 197 -17.75 -4.33 -12.48
N ALA A 198 -17.21 -4.86 -11.39
CA ALA A 198 -16.33 -6.02 -11.45
C ALA A 198 -16.98 -7.22 -12.12
N LYS A 199 -18.27 -7.48 -11.85
CA LYS A 199 -19.04 -8.54 -12.53
C LYS A 199 -19.09 -8.35 -14.04
N GLN A 200 -19.23 -7.11 -14.52
CA GLN A 200 -19.28 -6.81 -15.96
C GLN A 200 -17.90 -6.93 -16.63
N LEU A 201 -16.81 -6.60 -15.91
CA LEU A 201 -15.46 -6.58 -16.47
C LEU A 201 -14.70 -7.92 -16.36
N ARG A 202 -15.06 -8.80 -15.42
CA ARG A 202 -14.37 -10.10 -15.19
C ARG A 202 -14.34 -11.04 -16.41
N GLY A 203 -15.18 -10.80 -17.42
CA GLY A 203 -15.13 -11.51 -18.70
C GLY A 203 -13.77 -11.30 -19.40
N ASP A 204 -13.26 -10.09 -19.40
CA ASP A 204 -12.12 -9.65 -20.19
C ASP A 204 -10.92 -9.20 -19.34
N TYR A 205 -11.11 -8.90 -18.05
CA TYR A 205 -10.11 -8.37 -17.14
C TYR A 205 -10.00 -9.19 -15.85
N ASP A 206 -8.78 -9.22 -15.26
CA ASP A 206 -8.55 -9.62 -13.87
C ASP A 206 -8.79 -8.41 -12.96
N CYS A 207 -9.93 -8.43 -12.25
CA CYS A 207 -10.40 -7.32 -11.44
C CYS A 207 -9.84 -7.43 -10.00
N MET A 208 -8.84 -6.65 -9.67
CA MET A 208 -8.27 -6.55 -8.33
C MET A 208 -9.00 -5.45 -7.53
N ILE A 209 -9.69 -5.83 -6.45
CA ILE A 209 -10.47 -4.89 -5.64
C ILE A 209 -9.69 -4.52 -4.40
N PHE A 210 -9.47 -3.21 -4.19
CA PHE A 210 -8.76 -2.64 -3.07
C PHE A 210 -9.73 -1.91 -2.14
N HIS A 211 -9.61 -2.17 -0.83
CA HIS A 211 -10.42 -1.48 0.15
C HIS A 211 -9.85 -0.07 0.39
N ALA A 212 -10.64 0.96 0.10
CA ALA A 212 -10.24 2.37 0.19
C ALA A 212 -10.10 2.82 1.66
N THR A 213 -9.02 2.39 2.31
CA THR A 213 -8.69 2.63 3.73
C THR A 213 -7.27 3.18 3.90
N GLY A 214 -6.82 4.01 2.98
CA GLY A 214 -5.46 4.55 2.94
C GLY A 214 -4.46 3.56 2.35
N THR A 215 -4.30 2.40 2.95
CA THR A 215 -3.40 1.35 2.45
C THR A 215 -3.88 0.76 1.12
N GLY A 216 -5.19 0.60 0.91
CA GLY A 216 -5.73 0.01 -0.31
C GLY A 216 -5.49 0.87 -1.55
N GLY A 217 -5.74 2.18 -1.48
CA GLY A 217 -5.43 3.09 -2.58
C GLY A 217 -3.94 3.13 -2.88
N ARG A 218 -3.09 3.17 -1.85
CA ARG A 218 -1.63 3.12 -1.99
C ARG A 218 -1.14 1.83 -2.63
N THR A 219 -1.70 0.67 -2.24
CA THR A 219 -1.37 -0.63 -2.86
C THR A 219 -1.75 -0.66 -4.32
N MET A 220 -2.96 -0.19 -4.67
CA MET A 220 -3.41 -0.08 -6.05
C MET A 220 -2.44 0.78 -6.88
N GLU A 221 -2.04 1.94 -6.36
CA GLU A 221 -1.11 2.84 -7.05
C GLU A 221 0.29 2.24 -7.19
N ALA A 222 0.80 1.54 -6.18
CA ALA A 222 2.08 0.84 -6.29
C ALA A 222 2.06 -0.27 -7.36
N LEU A 223 0.93 -0.97 -7.51
CA LEU A 223 0.76 -1.96 -8.57
C LEU A 223 0.62 -1.32 -9.96
N ALA A 224 0.05 -0.13 -10.05
CA ALA A 224 0.05 0.66 -11.28
C ALA A 224 1.48 1.11 -11.65
N ASP A 225 2.22 1.70 -10.72
CA ASP A 225 3.62 2.11 -10.94
C ASP A 225 4.53 0.93 -11.34
N SER A 226 4.28 -0.27 -10.83
CA SER A 226 5.02 -1.49 -11.19
C SER A 226 4.62 -2.10 -12.54
N GLY A 227 3.62 -1.54 -13.23
CA GLY A 227 3.11 -2.03 -14.51
C GLY A 227 2.26 -3.32 -14.40
N ILE A 228 1.86 -3.72 -13.20
CA ILE A 228 0.96 -4.87 -13.00
C ILE A 228 -0.47 -4.51 -13.42
N LEU A 229 -0.92 -3.29 -13.09
CA LEU A 229 -2.24 -2.81 -13.51
C LEU A 229 -2.15 -2.08 -14.84
N GLY A 230 -2.98 -2.50 -15.80
CA GLY A 230 -3.13 -1.84 -17.09
C GLY A 230 -4.28 -0.83 -17.14
N GLY A 231 -4.97 -0.58 -16.04
CA GLY A 231 -6.03 0.41 -15.92
C GLY A 231 -6.66 0.44 -14.54
N VAL A 232 -7.38 1.50 -14.22
CA VAL A 232 -7.97 1.71 -12.88
C VAL A 232 -9.41 2.20 -13.00
N VAL A 233 -10.29 1.65 -12.16
CA VAL A 233 -11.67 2.08 -11.92
C VAL A 233 -11.82 2.49 -10.46
N ASP A 234 -11.51 3.73 -10.17
CA ASP A 234 -11.40 4.31 -8.83
C ASP A 234 -12.71 4.97 -8.39
N ILE A 235 -13.65 4.12 -8.00
CA ILE A 235 -15.02 4.57 -7.64
C ILE A 235 -15.03 5.25 -6.29
N THR A 236 -14.14 4.85 -5.37
CA THR A 236 -14.19 5.23 -3.96
C THR A 236 -12.92 5.94 -3.56
N THR A 237 -13.02 7.25 -3.37
CA THR A 237 -11.90 8.14 -3.09
C THR A 237 -11.95 8.75 -1.68
N THR A 238 -12.69 8.13 -0.75
CA THR A 238 -12.88 8.59 0.64
C THR A 238 -11.58 8.86 1.41
N GLU A 239 -10.50 8.17 1.05
CA GLU A 239 -9.15 8.34 1.61
C GLU A 239 -8.64 9.79 1.50
N VAL A 240 -9.14 10.55 0.51
CA VAL A 240 -8.82 11.97 0.31
C VAL A 240 -9.44 12.82 1.41
N CYS A 241 -10.67 12.50 1.86
CA CYS A 241 -11.31 13.19 2.97
C CYS A 241 -10.50 13.03 4.26
N ASP A 242 -10.06 11.80 4.54
CA ASP A 242 -9.26 11.51 5.73
C ASP A 242 -7.89 12.21 5.66
N PHE A 243 -7.28 12.28 4.49
CA PHE A 243 -6.01 13.00 4.29
C PHE A 243 -6.15 14.50 4.54
N LEU A 244 -7.20 15.13 4.03
CA LEU A 244 -7.39 16.58 4.15
C LEU A 244 -7.89 17.01 5.53
N PHE A 245 -8.67 16.17 6.21
CA PHE A 245 -9.36 16.55 7.45
C PHE A 245 -8.98 15.71 8.66
N GLY A 246 -7.88 14.95 8.59
CA GLY A 246 -7.31 14.24 9.74
C GLY A 246 -8.09 13.00 10.15
N GLY A 247 -8.73 12.32 9.22
CA GLY A 247 -9.31 11.00 9.44
C GLY A 247 -8.24 9.92 9.64
N VAL A 248 -8.68 8.72 10.02
CA VAL A 248 -7.79 7.61 10.42
C VAL A 248 -7.41 6.66 9.28
N LEU A 249 -7.96 6.87 8.09
CA LEU A 249 -7.71 6.05 6.89
C LEU A 249 -7.18 6.91 5.71
N PRO A 250 -6.16 7.77 5.94
CA PRO A 250 -5.78 8.80 4.99
C PRO A 250 -5.07 8.23 3.75
N ALA A 251 -5.34 8.85 2.61
CA ALA A 251 -4.45 8.83 1.46
C ALA A 251 -3.10 9.51 1.80
N THR A 252 -2.20 9.56 0.83
CA THR A 252 -1.01 10.42 0.88
C THR A 252 -1.16 11.59 -0.08
N ALA A 253 -0.27 12.57 0.01
CA ALA A 253 -0.19 13.67 -0.94
C ALA A 253 0.05 13.21 -2.40
N ASP A 254 0.57 11.98 -2.59
CA ASP A 254 0.81 11.38 -3.91
C ASP A 254 -0.42 10.65 -4.49
N ARG A 255 -1.56 10.63 -3.81
CA ARG A 255 -2.80 9.98 -4.33
C ARG A 255 -3.14 10.50 -5.72
N LEU A 256 -3.41 9.60 -6.68
CA LEU A 256 -3.51 9.80 -8.12
C LEU A 256 -2.15 10.02 -8.83
N GLY A 257 -1.03 10.05 -8.10
CA GLY A 257 0.30 10.25 -8.66
C GLY A 257 0.74 9.12 -9.60
N ALA A 258 0.45 7.87 -9.26
CA ALA A 258 0.74 6.73 -10.12
C ALA A 258 -0.01 6.82 -11.47
N ILE A 259 -1.25 7.30 -11.46
CA ILE A 259 -2.03 7.50 -12.70
C ILE A 259 -1.39 8.57 -13.57
N ALA A 260 -0.92 9.66 -12.95
CA ALA A 260 -0.22 10.73 -13.66
C ALA A 260 1.10 10.24 -14.27
N ARG A 261 1.88 9.44 -13.54
CA ARG A 261 3.18 8.91 -13.98
C ARG A 261 3.05 7.86 -15.08
N THR A 262 2.12 6.94 -14.92
CA THR A 262 1.98 5.79 -15.83
C THR A 262 1.14 6.08 -17.06
N GLY A 263 0.23 7.04 -16.98
CA GLY A 263 -0.70 7.36 -18.06
C GLY A 263 -1.70 6.26 -18.41
N ILE A 264 -1.90 5.26 -17.51
CA ILE A 264 -2.87 4.19 -17.75
C ILE A 264 -4.29 4.72 -17.77
N PRO A 265 -5.23 4.06 -18.48
CA PRO A 265 -6.65 4.41 -18.47
C PRO A 265 -7.23 4.49 -17.06
N TYR A 266 -7.90 5.59 -16.76
CA TYR A 266 -8.45 5.86 -15.44
C TYR A 266 -9.91 6.31 -15.51
N VAL A 267 -10.76 5.58 -14.80
CA VAL A 267 -12.12 6.01 -14.51
C VAL A 267 -12.26 6.28 -13.03
N GLY A 268 -12.54 7.52 -12.65
CA GLY A 268 -12.73 7.92 -11.26
C GLY A 268 -14.17 8.33 -10.95
N SER A 269 -14.48 8.37 -9.66
CA SER A 269 -15.73 8.93 -9.14
C SER A 269 -15.55 9.51 -7.74
N VAL A 270 -16.60 10.10 -7.21
CA VAL A 270 -16.67 10.79 -5.92
C VAL A 270 -17.20 9.89 -4.78
N GLY A 271 -17.07 8.58 -4.91
CA GLY A 271 -17.63 7.64 -3.95
C GLY A 271 -17.10 7.85 -2.53
N ALA A 272 -18.04 7.95 -1.59
CA ALA A 272 -17.80 8.16 -0.16
C ALA A 272 -16.97 9.41 0.20
N LEU A 273 -17.03 10.47 -0.64
CA LEU A 273 -16.49 11.78 -0.29
C LEU A 273 -17.40 12.60 0.65
N ASP A 274 -18.53 12.03 1.00
CA ASP A 274 -19.44 12.54 2.02
C ASP A 274 -18.99 12.24 3.45
N MET A 275 -17.83 11.59 3.67
CA MET A 275 -17.40 11.18 5.00
C MET A 275 -15.92 11.27 5.28
N VAL A 276 -15.59 11.59 6.53
CA VAL A 276 -14.27 11.41 7.17
C VAL A 276 -14.38 10.28 8.18
N ASN A 277 -13.41 9.37 8.22
CA ASN A 277 -13.43 8.20 9.06
C ASN A 277 -12.67 8.41 10.37
N PHE A 278 -13.27 7.99 11.48
CA PHE A 278 -12.63 7.94 12.80
C PHE A 278 -12.87 6.57 13.44
N TRP A 279 -12.04 6.24 14.42
CA TRP A 279 -12.28 5.04 15.24
C TRP A 279 -13.50 5.21 16.14
N ALA A 280 -13.56 4.54 17.26
CA ALA A 280 -14.69 4.60 18.18
C ALA A 280 -15.06 6.06 18.54
N LEU A 281 -16.35 6.33 18.75
CA LEU A 281 -16.90 7.69 18.94
C LEU A 281 -16.10 8.55 19.94
N GLN A 282 -15.59 7.96 21.01
CA GLN A 282 -14.80 8.67 22.04
C GLN A 282 -13.41 9.09 21.55
N THR A 283 -12.96 8.63 20.39
CA THR A 283 -11.67 9.00 19.80
C THR A 283 -11.80 10.11 18.75
N VAL A 284 -13.02 10.53 18.44
CA VAL A 284 -13.25 11.66 17.54
C VAL A 284 -12.68 12.94 18.17
N PRO A 285 -11.82 13.69 17.45
CA PRO A 285 -11.23 14.91 17.99
C PRO A 285 -12.28 15.93 18.47
N GLU A 286 -12.00 16.60 19.59
CA GLU A 286 -12.90 17.58 20.21
C GLU A 286 -13.30 18.72 19.25
N ALA A 287 -12.43 19.08 18.33
CA ALA A 287 -12.70 20.07 17.27
C ALA A 287 -13.91 19.73 16.39
N PHE A 288 -14.32 18.47 16.37
CA PHE A 288 -15.48 17.99 15.60
C PHE A 288 -16.73 17.77 16.46
N THR A 289 -16.73 18.24 17.70
CA THR A 289 -17.92 18.20 18.56
C THR A 289 -19.06 18.99 17.91
N GLY A 290 -20.24 18.39 17.84
CA GLY A 290 -21.42 19.01 17.22
C GLY A 290 -21.54 18.82 15.69
N ARG A 291 -20.58 18.13 15.06
CA ARG A 291 -20.68 17.72 13.64
C ARG A 291 -21.69 16.57 13.48
N ASN A 292 -22.18 16.39 12.27
CA ASN A 292 -22.99 15.22 11.92
C ASN A 292 -22.13 13.95 11.98
N LEU A 293 -22.24 13.20 13.06
CA LEU A 293 -21.51 11.97 13.33
C LEU A 293 -22.44 10.76 13.21
N TYR A 294 -22.02 9.75 12.45
CA TYR A 294 -22.72 8.48 12.29
C TYR A 294 -21.90 7.34 12.89
N LYS A 295 -22.43 6.68 13.90
CA LYS A 295 -21.80 5.49 14.48
C LYS A 295 -22.05 4.29 13.56
N HIS A 296 -21.06 3.99 12.71
CA HIS A 296 -21.15 2.88 11.77
C HIS A 296 -21.11 1.52 12.47
N ASN A 297 -20.23 1.37 13.47
CA ASN A 297 -20.14 0.21 14.37
C ASN A 297 -19.48 0.64 15.70
N PRO A 298 -19.28 -0.26 16.67
CA PRO A 298 -18.66 0.11 17.94
C PRO A 298 -17.26 0.75 17.82
N ASN A 299 -16.53 0.42 16.76
CA ASN A 299 -15.13 0.81 16.56
C ASN A 299 -14.93 1.88 15.48
N VAL A 300 -15.99 2.24 14.72
CA VAL A 300 -15.90 3.17 13.59
C VAL A 300 -17.01 4.21 13.64
N THR A 301 -16.61 5.47 13.58
CA THR A 301 -17.48 6.64 13.49
C THR A 301 -17.18 7.39 12.20
N LEU A 302 -18.21 7.76 11.45
CA LEU A 302 -18.13 8.56 10.24
C LEU A 302 -18.60 9.97 10.52
N MET A 303 -17.93 10.97 9.97
CA MET A 303 -18.29 12.38 10.08
C MET A 303 -18.65 12.92 8.71
N ARG A 304 -19.86 13.46 8.54
CA ARG A 304 -20.28 14.10 7.27
C ARG A 304 -19.39 15.29 6.92
N THR A 305 -18.89 15.35 5.72
CA THR A 305 -18.17 16.51 5.16
C THR A 305 -19.14 17.67 4.91
N THR A 306 -18.71 18.88 5.22
CA THR A 306 -19.49 20.12 4.97
C THR A 306 -19.35 20.60 3.53
N ALA A 307 -20.20 21.52 3.08
CA ALA A 307 -20.09 22.14 1.76
C ALA A 307 -18.72 22.82 1.52
N LYS A 308 -18.12 23.39 2.58
CA LYS A 308 -16.77 23.97 2.51
C LYS A 308 -15.73 22.89 2.27
N GLU A 309 -15.75 21.82 3.05
CA GLU A 309 -14.82 20.67 2.92
C GLU A 309 -15.02 19.97 1.58
N CYS A 310 -16.24 19.78 1.12
CA CYS A 310 -16.58 19.24 -0.19
C CYS A 310 -15.98 20.07 -1.34
N ARG A 311 -15.96 21.38 -1.21
CA ARG A 311 -15.28 22.25 -2.17
C ARG A 311 -13.77 22.01 -2.17
N GLU A 312 -13.14 21.99 -1.00
CA GLU A 312 -11.70 21.75 -0.86
C GLU A 312 -11.31 20.37 -1.43
N ILE A 313 -12.13 19.34 -1.20
CA ILE A 313 -11.95 18.00 -1.79
C ILE A 313 -12.00 18.05 -3.32
N GLY A 314 -13.03 18.73 -3.87
CA GLY A 314 -13.21 18.87 -5.31
C GLY A 314 -12.04 19.61 -5.99
N GLU A 315 -11.56 20.69 -5.37
CA GLU A 315 -10.39 21.45 -5.83
C GLU A 315 -9.12 20.57 -5.81
N TRP A 316 -8.91 19.81 -4.72
CA TRP A 316 -7.75 18.94 -4.58
C TRP A 316 -7.75 17.80 -5.61
N ILE A 317 -8.85 17.07 -5.73
CA ILE A 317 -8.98 16.00 -6.73
C ILE A 317 -8.87 16.57 -8.15
N GLY A 318 -9.51 17.69 -8.42
CA GLY A 318 -9.46 18.35 -9.72
C GLY A 318 -8.03 18.76 -10.12
N ALA A 319 -7.22 19.25 -9.16
CA ALA A 319 -5.82 19.57 -9.39
C ALA A 319 -5.02 18.30 -9.73
N LYS A 320 -5.21 17.20 -8.99
CA LYS A 320 -4.57 15.91 -9.27
C LYS A 320 -4.96 15.32 -10.61
N LEU A 321 -6.22 15.39 -10.98
CA LEU A 321 -6.66 14.95 -12.31
C LEU A 321 -5.98 15.74 -13.44
N ASN A 322 -5.65 17.01 -13.21
CA ASN A 322 -4.94 17.83 -14.21
C ASN A 322 -3.49 17.38 -14.47
N GLU A 323 -2.88 16.66 -13.54
CA GLU A 323 -1.55 16.08 -13.68
C GLU A 323 -1.55 14.80 -14.53
N CYS A 324 -2.72 14.14 -14.69
CA CYS A 324 -2.84 12.90 -15.46
C CYS A 324 -2.72 13.17 -16.97
N ASN A 325 -1.80 12.46 -17.64
CA ASN A 325 -1.55 12.61 -19.08
C ASN A 325 -2.23 11.53 -19.93
N GLY A 326 -2.70 10.44 -19.33
CA GLY A 326 -3.48 9.39 -19.97
C GLY A 326 -4.96 9.70 -20.08
N PRO A 327 -5.76 8.77 -20.63
CA PRO A 327 -7.19 8.96 -20.78
C PRO A 327 -7.92 8.85 -19.43
N VAL A 328 -8.70 9.87 -19.10
CA VAL A 328 -9.46 10.03 -17.85
C VAL A 328 -10.94 10.21 -18.13
N ARG A 329 -11.79 9.45 -17.46
CA ARG A 329 -13.23 9.70 -17.32
C ARG A 329 -13.56 9.82 -15.84
N PHE A 330 -14.07 10.96 -15.41
CA PHE A 330 -14.46 11.19 -14.01
C PHE A 330 -15.97 11.35 -13.92
N LEU A 331 -16.65 10.34 -13.32
CA LEU A 331 -18.10 10.25 -13.31
C LEU A 331 -18.67 10.77 -12.00
N ILE A 332 -19.65 11.67 -12.08
CA ILE A 332 -20.31 12.30 -10.94
C ILE A 332 -21.75 11.76 -10.85
N PRO A 333 -22.09 11.01 -9.78
CA PRO A 333 -23.46 10.59 -9.49
C PRO A 333 -24.21 11.74 -8.79
N GLU A 334 -25.17 12.36 -9.46
CA GLU A 334 -25.87 13.57 -8.98
C GLU A 334 -26.89 13.31 -7.86
N LYS A 335 -27.20 12.04 -7.54
CA LYS A 335 -28.23 11.65 -6.57
C LYS A 335 -27.67 10.97 -5.33
N GLY A 336 -26.41 11.25 -5.00
CA GLY A 336 -25.74 10.77 -3.81
C GLY A 336 -24.51 9.92 -4.11
N VAL A 337 -23.50 10.09 -3.26
CA VAL A 337 -22.13 9.58 -3.44
C VAL A 337 -21.83 8.35 -2.57
N SER A 338 -22.74 7.96 -1.66
CA SER A 338 -22.59 6.79 -0.80
C SER A 338 -23.95 6.22 -0.39
N ALA A 339 -23.96 5.05 0.23
CA ALA A 339 -25.20 4.47 0.79
C ALA A 339 -25.83 5.30 1.92
N LEU A 340 -25.07 6.20 2.55
CA LEU A 340 -25.55 7.12 3.59
C LEU A 340 -26.07 8.44 3.01
N ASP A 341 -25.64 8.79 1.81
CA ASP A 341 -25.98 9.99 1.10
C ASP A 341 -27.08 9.69 0.05
N ILE A 342 -28.25 9.47 0.56
CA ILE A 342 -29.47 9.24 -0.20
C ILE A 342 -30.61 9.99 0.49
N GLU A 343 -31.65 10.40 -0.24
CA GLU A 343 -32.80 11.12 0.33
C GLU A 343 -33.35 10.38 1.58
N GLY A 344 -33.38 11.09 2.71
CA GLY A 344 -33.71 10.54 4.03
C GLY A 344 -32.56 9.77 4.72
N GLY A 345 -31.41 9.66 4.10
CA GLY A 345 -30.20 9.06 4.69
C GLY A 345 -29.50 9.97 5.70
N ALA A 346 -28.62 9.39 6.50
CA ALA A 346 -27.94 10.09 7.59
C ALA A 346 -26.99 11.22 7.11
N PHE A 347 -26.47 11.10 5.89
CA PHE A 347 -25.53 12.05 5.29
C PHE A 347 -26.08 12.80 4.08
N PHE A 348 -27.38 12.70 3.86
CA PHE A 348 -28.03 13.41 2.75
C PHE A 348 -27.84 14.94 2.90
N ASP A 349 -27.06 15.54 2.02
CA ASP A 349 -26.75 16.98 1.98
C ASP A 349 -26.48 17.41 0.53
N PRO A 350 -27.55 17.74 -0.23
CA PRO A 350 -27.41 18.16 -1.63
C PRO A 350 -26.61 19.45 -1.84
N GLU A 351 -26.52 20.31 -0.83
CA GLU A 351 -25.72 21.55 -0.90
C GLU A 351 -24.23 21.21 -0.86
N ALA A 352 -23.84 20.30 0.04
CA ALA A 352 -22.46 19.84 0.14
C ALA A 352 -22.02 19.09 -1.12
N ASP A 353 -22.89 18.23 -1.67
CA ASP A 353 -22.64 17.53 -2.93
C ASP A 353 -22.51 18.48 -4.11
N ALA A 354 -23.40 19.47 -4.20
CA ALA A 354 -23.32 20.49 -5.25
C ALA A 354 -22.01 21.30 -5.17
N ALA A 355 -21.52 21.59 -3.96
CA ALA A 355 -20.24 22.27 -3.76
C ALA A 355 -19.06 21.44 -4.26
N LEU A 356 -19.06 20.10 -3.99
CA LEU A 356 -18.07 19.16 -4.49
C LEU A 356 -18.04 19.13 -6.02
N PHE A 357 -19.22 18.95 -6.63
CA PHE A 357 -19.34 18.81 -8.08
C PHE A 357 -18.94 20.09 -8.81
N ALA A 358 -19.38 21.24 -8.31
CA ALA A 358 -19.00 22.54 -8.86
C ALA A 358 -17.49 22.80 -8.77
N ALA A 359 -16.85 22.45 -7.65
CA ALA A 359 -15.41 22.61 -7.47
C ALA A 359 -14.61 21.72 -8.43
N LEU A 360 -15.01 20.46 -8.61
CA LEU A 360 -14.41 19.56 -9.61
C LEU A 360 -14.51 20.12 -11.01
N GLU A 361 -15.70 20.57 -11.43
CA GLU A 361 -15.92 21.11 -12.78
C GLU A 361 -15.14 22.42 -13.02
N ALA A 362 -15.02 23.26 -12.01
CA ALA A 362 -14.27 24.52 -12.09
C ALA A 362 -12.74 24.28 -12.15
N THR A 363 -12.25 23.22 -11.51
CA THR A 363 -10.82 22.95 -11.39
C THR A 363 -10.28 22.12 -12.53
N VAL A 364 -11.03 21.11 -12.97
CA VAL A 364 -10.57 20.18 -14.01
C VAL A 364 -10.52 20.84 -15.38
N LYS A 365 -9.32 20.86 -15.95
CA LYS A 365 -9.10 21.28 -17.33
C LYS A 365 -9.50 20.14 -18.27
N GLN A 366 -10.76 20.15 -18.73
CA GLN A 366 -11.25 19.13 -19.65
C GLN A 366 -10.57 19.19 -21.00
N THR A 367 -10.28 18.02 -21.58
CA THR A 367 -9.64 17.83 -22.90
C THR A 367 -10.36 16.72 -23.67
N GLY A 368 -9.85 16.31 -24.82
CA GLY A 368 -10.31 15.10 -25.51
C GLY A 368 -10.17 13.85 -24.64
N ASP A 369 -9.05 13.76 -23.93
CA ASP A 369 -8.72 12.58 -23.10
C ASP A 369 -9.20 12.68 -21.67
N ARG A 370 -9.35 13.89 -21.11
CA ARG A 370 -9.82 14.14 -19.74
C ARG A 370 -11.20 14.76 -19.75
N ARG A 371 -12.20 14.01 -19.25
CA ARG A 371 -13.60 14.45 -19.24
C ARG A 371 -14.26 14.17 -17.90
N ILE A 372 -15.10 15.14 -17.45
CA ILE A 372 -16.08 14.94 -16.38
C ILE A 372 -17.42 14.60 -17.03
N VAL A 373 -18.12 13.61 -16.45
CA VAL A 373 -19.42 13.16 -16.91
C VAL A 373 -20.40 13.16 -15.74
N ARG A 374 -21.39 14.02 -15.76
CA ARG A 374 -22.49 14.02 -14.77
C ARG A 374 -23.57 13.04 -15.16
N LEU A 375 -24.07 12.30 -14.19
CA LEU A 375 -25.13 11.31 -14.37
C LEU A 375 -26.22 11.54 -13.32
N PRO A 376 -27.50 11.69 -13.70
CA PRO A 376 -28.63 11.89 -12.78
C PRO A 376 -29.01 10.59 -12.06
N LEU A 377 -28.04 9.91 -11.49
CA LEU A 377 -28.09 8.61 -10.85
C LEU A 377 -27.44 8.68 -9.47
N HIS A 378 -27.83 7.80 -8.56
CA HIS A 378 -27.12 7.53 -7.34
C HIS A 378 -25.91 6.61 -7.63
N ILE A 379 -24.83 6.73 -6.86
CA ILE A 379 -23.59 5.93 -7.09
C ILE A 379 -23.88 4.41 -7.10
N ASN A 380 -24.78 3.93 -6.26
CA ASN A 380 -25.13 2.52 -6.19
C ASN A 380 -26.27 2.11 -7.16
N ASP A 381 -26.71 3.00 -8.06
CA ASP A 381 -27.64 2.63 -9.12
C ASP A 381 -26.95 1.67 -10.11
N PRO A 382 -27.55 0.54 -10.46
CA PRO A 382 -26.99 -0.37 -11.47
C PRO A 382 -26.69 0.29 -12.82
N LYS A 383 -27.42 1.36 -13.17
CA LYS A 383 -27.17 2.14 -14.39
C LYS A 383 -25.88 2.96 -14.28
N PHE A 384 -25.53 3.43 -13.07
CA PHE A 384 -24.25 4.11 -12.84
C PHE A 384 -23.08 3.13 -13.03
N ALA A 385 -23.16 1.93 -12.45
CA ALA A 385 -22.17 0.89 -12.67
C ALA A 385 -22.01 0.52 -14.16
N LYS A 386 -23.13 0.46 -14.91
CA LYS A 386 -23.08 0.20 -16.35
C LYS A 386 -22.42 1.35 -17.12
N ALA A 387 -22.73 2.59 -16.78
CA ALA A 387 -22.12 3.77 -17.42
C ALA A 387 -20.61 3.83 -17.12
N THR A 388 -20.20 3.53 -15.89
CA THR A 388 -18.79 3.45 -15.48
C THR A 388 -18.04 2.37 -16.27
N THR A 389 -18.63 1.18 -16.38
CA THR A 389 -18.06 0.09 -17.19
C THR A 389 -17.88 0.51 -18.64
N ALA A 390 -18.90 1.15 -19.25
CA ALA A 390 -18.83 1.63 -20.63
C ALA A 390 -17.73 2.69 -20.80
N ALA A 391 -17.61 3.63 -19.85
CA ALA A 391 -16.56 4.65 -19.86
C ALA A 391 -15.14 4.04 -19.77
N PHE A 392 -14.96 2.99 -18.95
CA PHE A 392 -13.70 2.29 -18.88
C PHE A 392 -13.36 1.58 -20.19
N LEU A 393 -14.29 0.82 -20.76
CA LEU A 393 -14.08 0.12 -22.03
C LEU A 393 -13.81 1.07 -23.19
N GLU A 394 -14.38 2.28 -23.20
CA GLU A 394 -14.12 3.32 -24.19
C GLU A 394 -12.65 3.72 -24.22
N ILE A 395 -12.02 3.86 -23.04
CA ILE A 395 -10.64 4.38 -22.92
C ILE A 395 -9.57 3.30 -22.81
N ALA A 396 -9.94 2.09 -22.43
CA ALA A 396 -9.01 0.95 -22.29
C ALA A 396 -8.57 0.38 -23.65
N THR A 397 -9.26 0.71 -24.73
CA THR A 397 -8.97 0.24 -26.10
C THR A 397 -8.18 1.25 -26.94
N GLN A 398 -7.82 2.39 -26.37
CA GLN A 398 -6.99 3.41 -27.01
C GLN A 398 -5.52 3.20 -26.66
#